data_ec17aa99520ef44c1caf0d39949ce59c
#
_entry.id   ec17aa99520ef44c1caf0d39949ce59c
#
_cell.length_a   1.000
_cell.length_b   1.000
_cell.length_c   1.000
_cell.angle_alpha   90.00
_cell.angle_beta   90.00
_cell.angle_gamma   90.00
#
_symmetry.space_group_name_H-M   'P 1'
#
loop_
_entity.id
_entity.type
_entity.pdbx_description
1 polymer ?
#
loop_
_entity_poly.entity_id
_entity_poly.type
_entity_poly.pdbx_seq_one_letter_code
_entity_poly.pdbx_strand_id
1 'polypeptide(L)'
;MSCVGFQVLENGAYLSSKGALTTASWTGDVGKARESAWWLWSSRFWAAYVGVELVRLGVQQYYASPSSSISANTGDGEKEDKIQMEERIKARKLENWLWWKDLASNLAYAPMTVHWSLEQGLLSDWGVGACGMVAGGALLTDAWRKTA
;
A
#
# COMPACT_ATOMS: atom_id res chain seq x y z
N MET A 1 -8.38 -0.73 -10.69
CA MET A 1 -9.52 0.21 -10.88
C MET A 1 -9.63 1.25 -9.76
N SER A 2 -9.52 0.87 -8.46
CA SER A 2 -9.61 1.84 -7.33
C SER A 2 -8.56 2.95 -7.36
N CYS A 3 -7.31 2.65 -7.74
CA CYS A 3 -6.27 3.68 -7.87
C CYS A 3 -6.58 4.75 -8.93
N VAL A 4 -7.24 4.40 -10.03
CA VAL A 4 -7.64 5.38 -11.05
C VAL A 4 -8.72 6.30 -10.50
N GLY A 5 -9.73 5.74 -9.81
CA GLY A 5 -10.77 6.53 -9.15
C GLY A 5 -10.21 7.50 -8.12
N PHE A 6 -9.30 7.03 -7.27
CA PHE A 6 -8.57 7.84 -6.32
C PHE A 6 -7.87 9.02 -6.99
N GLN A 7 -7.03 8.77 -7.99
CA GLN A 7 -6.25 9.80 -8.70
C GLN A 7 -7.13 10.83 -9.41
N VAL A 8 -8.22 10.39 -10.07
CA VAL A 8 -9.14 11.32 -10.74
C VAL A 8 -9.82 12.26 -9.77
N LEU A 9 -10.33 11.72 -8.65
CA LEU A 9 -11.02 12.52 -7.64
C LEU A 9 -10.05 13.46 -6.91
N GLU A 10 -8.87 12.98 -6.54
CA GLU A 10 -7.85 13.78 -5.87
C GLU A 10 -7.36 14.94 -6.75
N ASN A 11 -7.00 14.65 -8.01
CA ASN A 11 -6.56 15.67 -8.95
C ASN A 11 -7.66 16.69 -9.24
N GLY A 12 -8.92 16.26 -9.37
CA GLY A 12 -10.06 17.17 -9.57
C GLY A 12 -10.32 18.07 -8.37
N ALA A 13 -10.27 17.52 -7.15
CA ALA A 13 -10.38 18.29 -5.92
C ALA A 13 -9.23 19.29 -5.77
N TYR A 14 -8.00 18.88 -6.09
CA TYR A 14 -6.82 19.75 -6.09
C TYR A 14 -6.95 20.89 -7.10
N LEU A 15 -7.39 20.64 -8.32
CA LEU A 15 -7.61 21.67 -9.34
C LEU A 15 -8.71 22.66 -8.89
N SER A 16 -9.77 22.19 -8.22
CA SER A 16 -10.79 23.03 -7.63
C SER A 16 -10.18 23.94 -6.55
N SER A 17 -9.40 23.39 -5.62
CA SER A 17 -8.79 24.14 -4.52
C SER A 17 -7.83 25.23 -5.00
N LYS A 18 -7.24 25.08 -6.19
CA LYS A 18 -6.37 26.08 -6.84
C LYS A 18 -7.13 27.07 -7.74
N GLY A 19 -8.46 26.97 -7.78
CA GLY A 19 -9.28 27.86 -8.61
C GLY A 19 -9.14 27.64 -10.11
N ALA A 20 -8.61 26.49 -10.53
CA ALA A 20 -8.48 26.14 -11.95
C ALA A 20 -9.83 25.78 -12.59
N LEU A 21 -10.80 25.36 -11.78
CA LEU A 21 -12.15 25.02 -12.22
C LEU A 21 -13.10 26.23 -11.97
N THR A 22 -13.38 27.01 -13.01
CA THR A 22 -14.09 28.29 -12.94
C THR A 22 -15.57 28.20 -13.32
N THR A 23 -16.08 27.01 -13.63
CA THR A 23 -17.50 26.84 -13.99
C THR A 23 -18.40 27.02 -12.76
N ALA A 24 -19.66 27.42 -12.97
CA ALA A 24 -20.63 27.67 -11.90
C ALA A 24 -20.84 26.47 -10.95
N SER A 25 -20.58 25.25 -11.43
CA SER A 25 -20.65 24.04 -10.62
C SER A 25 -19.44 23.80 -9.70
N TRP A 26 -18.36 24.54 -9.85
CA TRP A 26 -17.13 24.46 -9.07
C TRP A 26 -16.80 25.74 -8.29
N THR A 27 -17.68 26.74 -8.32
CA THR A 27 -17.52 28.02 -7.61
C THR A 27 -18.56 28.16 -6.51
N GLY A 28 -18.27 29.05 -5.54
CA GLY A 28 -19.16 29.32 -4.40
C GLY A 28 -19.27 28.15 -3.44
N ASP A 29 -20.35 28.10 -2.68
CA ASP A 29 -20.58 27.07 -1.64
C ASP A 29 -20.82 25.68 -2.26
N VAL A 30 -21.43 25.60 -3.43
CA VAL A 30 -21.64 24.35 -4.17
C VAL A 30 -20.30 23.77 -4.62
N GLY A 31 -19.40 24.62 -5.08
CA GLY A 31 -18.04 24.21 -5.48
C GLY A 31 -17.27 23.65 -4.29
N LYS A 32 -17.30 24.32 -3.14
CA LYS A 32 -16.63 23.86 -1.91
C LYS A 32 -17.20 22.54 -1.39
N ALA A 33 -18.51 22.37 -1.40
CA ALA A 33 -19.14 21.11 -1.01
C ALA A 33 -18.71 19.95 -1.93
N ARG A 34 -18.62 20.21 -3.23
CA ARG A 34 -18.16 19.23 -4.21
C ARG A 34 -16.69 18.87 -4.03
N GLU A 35 -15.84 19.84 -3.82
CA GLU A 35 -14.43 19.67 -3.52
C GLU A 35 -14.23 18.78 -2.29
N SER A 36 -14.92 19.10 -1.18
CA SER A 36 -14.87 18.29 0.05
C SER A 36 -15.37 16.87 -0.19
N ALA A 37 -16.45 16.69 -0.96
CA ALA A 37 -16.95 15.38 -1.31
C ALA A 37 -15.93 14.58 -2.15
N TRP A 38 -15.23 15.21 -3.08
CA TRP A 38 -14.21 14.56 -3.90
C TRP A 38 -13.00 14.14 -3.09
N TRP A 39 -12.54 14.98 -2.14
CA TRP A 39 -11.49 14.60 -1.19
C TRP A 39 -11.90 13.39 -0.35
N LEU A 40 -13.12 13.39 0.17
CA LEU A 40 -13.63 12.29 0.99
C LEU A 40 -13.75 10.98 0.19
N TRP A 41 -14.28 11.04 -1.04
CA TRP A 41 -14.40 9.87 -1.89
C TRP A 41 -13.05 9.35 -2.37
N SER A 42 -12.10 10.21 -2.68
CA SER A 42 -10.74 9.77 -3.01
C SER A 42 -10.12 8.98 -1.87
N SER A 43 -10.22 9.47 -0.64
CA SER A 43 -9.74 8.76 0.54
C SER A 43 -10.42 7.40 0.76
N ARG A 44 -11.73 7.30 0.49
CA ARG A 44 -12.48 6.02 0.55
C ARG A 44 -12.00 5.01 -0.51
N PHE A 45 -11.71 5.45 -1.72
CA PHE A 45 -11.11 4.59 -2.75
C PHE A 45 -9.72 4.10 -2.34
N TRP A 46 -8.94 4.97 -1.70
CA TRP A 46 -7.64 4.58 -1.17
C TRP A 46 -7.77 3.59 0.00
N ALA A 47 -8.70 3.80 0.92
CA ALA A 47 -9.00 2.86 1.99
C ALA A 47 -9.41 1.47 1.45
N ALA A 48 -10.26 1.45 0.43
CA ALA A 48 -10.65 0.20 -0.24
C ALA A 48 -9.44 -0.51 -0.86
N TYR A 49 -8.53 0.22 -1.50
CA TYR A 49 -7.29 -0.34 -2.05
C TYR A 49 -6.41 -0.97 -0.96
N VAL A 50 -6.15 -0.24 0.14
CA VAL A 50 -5.37 -0.76 1.26
C VAL A 50 -6.03 -1.98 1.89
N GLY A 51 -7.35 -1.99 2.02
CA GLY A 51 -8.11 -3.15 2.50
C GLY A 51 -7.92 -4.39 1.62
N VAL A 52 -8.01 -4.23 0.29
CA VAL A 52 -7.78 -5.31 -0.68
C VAL A 52 -6.34 -5.82 -0.59
N GLU A 53 -5.34 -4.94 -0.45
CA GLU A 53 -3.94 -5.34 -0.30
C GLU A 53 -3.69 -6.13 0.99
N LEU A 54 -4.30 -5.74 2.11
CA LEU A 54 -4.22 -6.50 3.36
C LEU A 54 -4.83 -7.90 3.23
N VAL A 55 -6.00 -8.01 2.57
CA VAL A 55 -6.62 -9.31 2.28
C VAL A 55 -5.71 -10.14 1.38
N ARG A 56 -5.15 -9.55 0.32
CA ARG A 56 -4.20 -10.22 -0.59
C ARG A 56 -3.00 -10.78 0.16
N LEU A 57 -2.39 -9.99 1.04
CA LEU A 57 -1.25 -10.41 1.86
C LEU A 57 -1.62 -11.54 2.82
N GLY A 58 -2.81 -11.49 3.43
CA GLY A 58 -3.33 -12.57 4.28
C GLY A 58 -3.55 -13.87 3.51
N VAL A 59 -4.15 -13.79 2.32
CA VAL A 59 -4.36 -14.93 1.42
C VAL A 59 -3.02 -15.52 0.97
N GLN A 60 -2.06 -14.69 0.59
CA GLN A 60 -0.71 -15.17 0.23
C GLN A 60 -0.07 -15.95 1.37
N GLN A 61 -0.14 -15.45 2.60
CA GLN A 61 0.42 -16.14 3.77
C GLN A 61 -0.30 -17.45 4.07
N TYR A 62 -1.62 -17.48 3.92
CA TYR A 62 -2.41 -18.70 4.13
C TYR A 62 -2.04 -19.81 3.13
N TYR A 63 -1.85 -19.48 1.86
CA TYR A 63 -1.47 -20.44 0.83
C TYR A 63 0.04 -20.71 0.74
N ALA A 64 0.89 -19.84 1.28
CA ALA A 64 2.34 -20.05 1.39
C ALA A 64 2.74 -21.04 2.51
N SER A 65 1.76 -21.65 3.20
CA SER A 65 1.97 -22.65 4.22
C SER A 65 2.87 -23.81 3.70
N PRO A 66 3.73 -24.42 4.54
CA PRO A 66 4.91 -25.18 4.15
C PRO A 66 4.60 -26.57 3.56
N SER A 67 3.75 -26.63 2.54
CA SER A 67 3.38 -27.87 1.85
C SER A 67 4.32 -28.26 0.70
N SER A 68 5.38 -27.53 0.44
CA SER A 68 6.47 -28.00 -0.44
C SER A 68 7.61 -28.56 0.39
N SER A 69 7.34 -29.68 1.06
CA SER A 69 8.37 -30.62 1.48
C SER A 69 9.29 -30.87 0.28
N ILE A 70 10.54 -30.49 0.46
CA ILE A 70 11.65 -30.80 -0.43
C ILE A 70 11.63 -32.31 -0.65
N SER A 71 11.14 -32.76 -1.79
CA SER A 71 11.44 -34.09 -2.29
C SER A 71 12.92 -34.06 -2.63
N ALA A 72 13.74 -34.54 -1.70
CA ALA A 72 15.14 -34.81 -1.93
C ALA A 72 15.20 -35.95 -2.94
N ASN A 73 15.30 -35.61 -4.21
CA ASN A 73 15.66 -36.60 -5.23
C ASN A 73 17.19 -36.66 -5.25
N THR A 74 17.71 -37.70 -4.65
CA THR A 74 19.13 -38.06 -4.56
C THR A 74 19.58 -38.52 -5.94
N GLY A 75 20.43 -37.74 -6.60
CA GLY A 75 21.03 -38.15 -7.89
C GLY A 75 22.08 -37.14 -8.35
N ASP A 76 23.33 -37.53 -8.20
CA ASP A 76 24.54 -37.13 -8.94
C ASP A 76 24.65 -35.68 -9.48
N GLY A 77 24.96 -34.72 -8.58
CA GLY A 77 25.13 -33.33 -8.94
C GLY A 77 25.42 -32.42 -7.74
N GLU A 78 26.20 -32.89 -6.77
CA GLU A 78 26.36 -32.27 -5.43
C GLU A 78 26.77 -30.78 -5.42
N LYS A 79 27.37 -30.24 -6.49
CA LYS A 79 27.75 -28.84 -6.60
C LYS A 79 26.65 -27.99 -7.24
N GLU A 80 25.95 -28.48 -8.25
CA GLU A 80 24.82 -27.79 -8.89
C GLU A 80 23.64 -27.70 -7.93
N ASP A 81 23.40 -28.75 -7.13
CA ASP A 81 22.34 -28.75 -6.10
C ASP A 81 22.60 -27.72 -4.99
N LYS A 82 23.85 -27.49 -4.60
CA LYS A 82 24.21 -26.48 -3.59
C LYS A 82 23.97 -25.07 -4.09
N ILE A 83 24.32 -24.74 -5.32
CA ILE A 83 24.11 -23.41 -5.93
C ILE A 83 22.60 -23.13 -6.06
N GLN A 84 21.84 -24.08 -6.57
CA GLN A 84 20.39 -23.95 -6.68
C GLN A 84 19.71 -23.81 -5.31
N MET A 85 20.19 -24.52 -4.31
CA MET A 85 19.68 -24.43 -2.94
C MET A 85 19.94 -23.07 -2.34
N GLU A 86 21.14 -22.49 -2.52
CA GLU A 86 21.46 -21.14 -2.07
C GLU A 86 20.61 -20.08 -2.74
N GLU A 87 20.37 -20.19 -4.04
CA GLU A 87 19.50 -19.28 -4.79
C GLU A 87 18.05 -19.35 -4.29
N ARG A 88 17.53 -20.55 -4.04
CA ARG A 88 16.19 -20.75 -3.47
C ARG A 88 16.07 -20.13 -2.06
N ILE A 89 17.10 -20.29 -1.22
CA ILE A 89 17.13 -19.67 0.12
C ILE A 89 17.16 -18.14 0.02
N LYS A 90 17.95 -17.58 -0.90
CA LYS A 90 18.00 -16.13 -1.14
C LYS A 90 16.67 -15.61 -1.65
N ALA A 91 16.04 -16.28 -2.60
CA ALA A 91 14.74 -15.93 -3.13
C ALA A 91 13.65 -15.93 -2.02
N ARG A 92 13.58 -16.98 -1.21
CA ARG A 92 12.64 -17.07 -0.08
C ARG A 92 12.87 -15.98 0.96
N LYS A 93 14.11 -15.64 1.27
CA LYS A 93 14.43 -14.54 2.20
C LYS A 93 13.95 -13.21 1.64
N LEU A 94 14.13 -12.97 0.33
CA LEU A 94 13.67 -11.77 -0.35
C LEU A 94 12.14 -11.69 -0.37
N GLU A 95 11.45 -12.77 -0.74
CA GLU A 95 9.98 -12.85 -0.74
C GLU A 95 9.39 -12.58 0.64
N ASN A 96 9.94 -13.22 1.67
CA ASN A 96 9.50 -13.02 3.05
C ASN A 96 9.73 -11.57 3.51
N TRP A 97 10.87 -10.98 3.16
CA TRP A 97 11.15 -9.59 3.49
C TRP A 97 10.19 -8.62 2.78
N LEU A 98 9.92 -8.84 1.48
CA LEU A 98 8.96 -8.03 0.71
C LEU A 98 7.55 -8.13 1.31
N TRP A 99 7.12 -9.33 1.68
CA TRP A 99 5.83 -9.54 2.33
C TRP A 99 5.72 -8.76 3.65
N TRP A 100 6.74 -8.85 4.52
CA TRP A 100 6.75 -8.11 5.79
C TRP A 100 6.77 -6.59 5.59
N LYS A 101 7.53 -6.11 4.63
CA LYS A 101 7.57 -4.70 4.25
C LYS A 101 6.18 -4.22 3.78
N ASP A 102 5.55 -4.96 2.88
CA ASP A 102 4.23 -4.64 2.35
C ASP A 102 3.16 -4.70 3.45
N LEU A 103 3.23 -5.69 4.35
CA LEU A 103 2.34 -5.78 5.49
C LEU A 103 2.50 -4.57 6.43
N ALA A 104 3.72 -4.23 6.82
CA ALA A 104 3.99 -3.10 7.71
C ALA A 104 3.52 -1.78 7.10
N SER A 105 3.79 -1.56 5.81
CA SER A 105 3.36 -0.37 5.09
C SER A 105 1.83 -0.25 5.03
N ASN A 106 1.13 -1.32 4.64
CA ASN A 106 -0.32 -1.32 4.54
C ASN A 106 -1.02 -1.23 5.90
N LEU A 107 -0.47 -1.87 6.95
CA LEU A 107 -0.98 -1.72 8.32
C LEU A 107 -0.82 -0.29 8.85
N ALA A 108 0.25 0.41 8.47
CA ALA A 108 0.43 1.81 8.83
C ALA A 108 -0.50 2.73 8.03
N TYR A 109 -0.75 2.44 6.75
CA TYR A 109 -1.71 3.20 5.94
C TYR A 109 -3.17 2.97 6.35
N ALA A 110 -3.54 1.78 6.81
CA ALA A 110 -4.93 1.46 7.14
C ALA A 110 -5.59 2.48 8.11
N PRO A 111 -5.03 2.80 9.28
CA PRO A 111 -5.61 3.78 10.19
C PRO A 111 -5.63 5.20 9.58
N MET A 112 -4.64 5.56 8.75
CA MET A 112 -4.59 6.86 8.07
C MET A 112 -5.70 6.98 7.03
N THR A 113 -5.93 5.93 6.22
CA THR A 113 -7.00 5.93 5.22
C THR A 113 -8.38 6.01 5.86
N VAL A 114 -8.59 5.33 7.00
CA VAL A 114 -9.82 5.45 7.78
C VAL A 114 -9.97 6.87 8.33
N HIS A 115 -8.91 7.45 8.90
CA HIS A 115 -8.92 8.82 9.42
C HIS A 115 -9.38 9.83 8.37
N TRP A 116 -8.81 9.80 7.16
CA TRP A 116 -9.18 10.71 6.08
C TRP A 116 -10.49 10.35 5.36
N SER A 117 -11.05 9.18 5.59
CA SER A 117 -12.36 8.78 5.08
C SER A 117 -13.53 9.25 5.95
N LEU A 118 -13.24 9.79 7.13
CA LEU A 118 -14.22 10.32 8.09
C LEU A 118 -14.16 11.84 8.15
N GLU A 119 -15.31 12.49 8.26
CA GLU A 119 -15.39 13.95 8.34
C GLU A 119 -14.71 14.54 9.57
N GLN A 120 -14.72 13.83 10.70
CA GLN A 120 -14.11 14.27 11.96
C GLN A 120 -12.72 13.67 12.22
N GLY A 121 -12.25 12.76 11.33
CA GLY A 121 -11.02 12.03 11.57
C GLY A 121 -11.09 11.10 12.80
N LEU A 122 -10.14 10.17 12.91
CA LEU A 122 -10.07 9.21 14.03
C LEU A 122 -8.77 9.38 14.83
N LEU A 123 -7.70 9.81 14.19
CA LEU A 123 -6.36 9.90 14.76
C LEU A 123 -6.04 11.35 15.12
N SER A 124 -5.18 11.52 16.11
CA SER A 124 -4.50 12.80 16.34
C SER A 124 -3.40 13.03 15.29
N ASP A 125 -2.94 14.28 15.14
CA ASP A 125 -1.85 14.64 14.22
C ASP A 125 -0.56 13.81 14.50
N TRP A 126 -0.28 13.53 15.75
CA TRP A 126 0.83 12.66 16.16
C TRP A 126 0.62 11.21 15.69
N GLY A 127 -0.61 10.70 15.75
CA GLY A 127 -0.95 9.37 15.27
C GLY A 127 -0.77 9.24 13.77
N VAL A 128 -1.24 10.22 13.01
CA VAL A 128 -1.04 10.30 11.55
C VAL A 128 0.46 10.37 11.22
N GLY A 129 1.22 11.23 11.94
CA GLY A 129 2.67 11.35 11.75
C GLY A 129 3.42 10.06 12.04
N ALA A 130 3.09 9.35 13.12
CA ALA A 130 3.70 8.07 13.46
C ALA A 130 3.41 6.98 12.40
N CYS A 131 2.18 6.85 11.94
CA CYS A 131 1.81 5.94 10.86
C CYS A 131 2.55 6.29 9.56
N GLY A 132 2.64 7.59 9.22
CA GLY A 132 3.38 8.06 8.06
C GLY A 132 4.87 7.73 8.12
N MET A 133 5.51 7.85 9.29
CA MET A 133 6.91 7.45 9.48
C MET A 133 7.12 5.95 9.26
N VAL A 134 6.24 5.10 9.76
CA VAL A 134 6.33 3.64 9.56
C VAL A 134 6.17 3.30 8.08
N ALA A 135 5.13 3.82 7.42
CA ALA A 135 4.88 3.57 6.01
C ALA A 135 6.02 4.09 5.12
N GLY A 136 6.45 5.34 5.33
CA GLY A 136 7.54 5.96 4.59
C GLY A 136 8.89 5.29 4.85
N GLY A 137 9.17 4.87 6.09
CA GLY A 137 10.38 4.12 6.46
C GLY A 137 10.47 2.77 5.76
N ALA A 138 9.34 2.06 5.65
CA ALA A 138 9.29 0.79 4.92
C ALA A 138 9.62 0.98 3.42
N LEU A 139 9.07 2.02 2.79
CA LEU A 139 9.36 2.35 1.39
C LEU A 139 10.81 2.81 1.19
N LEU A 140 11.31 3.67 2.10
CA LEU A 140 12.70 4.15 2.05
C LEU A 140 13.70 3.00 2.18
N THR A 141 13.45 2.04 3.07
CA THR A 141 14.29 0.86 3.24
C THR A 141 14.34 0.02 1.95
N ASP A 142 13.22 -0.11 1.25
CA ASP A 142 13.17 -0.81 -0.04
C ASP A 142 13.95 -0.06 -1.14
N ALA A 143 13.77 1.25 -1.23
CA ALA A 143 14.51 2.08 -2.17
C ALA A 143 16.01 2.01 -1.92
N TRP A 144 16.44 2.12 -0.66
CA TRP A 144 17.85 2.02 -0.28
C TRP A 144 18.47 0.68 -0.67
N ARG A 145 17.78 -0.44 -0.40
CA ARG A 145 18.27 -1.78 -0.76
C ARG A 145 18.40 -2.01 -2.27
N LYS A 146 17.64 -1.29 -3.08
CA LYS A 146 17.72 -1.39 -4.54
C LYS A 146 18.85 -0.54 -5.16
N THR A 147 19.35 0.43 -4.40
CA THR A 147 20.39 1.37 -4.86
C THR A 147 21.76 1.12 -4.23
N ALA A 148 21.84 0.37 -3.13
CA ALA A 148 23.05 -0.06 -2.46
C ALA A 148 23.50 -1.45 -2.97
#